data_e139845e8713fd9a2ef7c5547a68e520
#
_entry.id   e139845e8713fd9a2ef7c5547a68e520
#
_cell.length_a   1.000
_cell.length_b   1.000
_cell.length_c   1.000
_cell.angle_alpha   90.00
_cell.angle_beta   90.00
_cell.angle_gamma   90.00
#
_symmetry.space_group_name_H-M   'P 1'
#
loop_
_entity.id
_entity.type
_entity.pdbx_description
1 polymer ?
#
loop_
_entity_poly.entity_id
_entity_poly.type
_entity_poly.pdbx_seq_one_letter_code
_entity_poly.pdbx_strand_id
1 'polypeptide(L)'
;MRGSLRRLCLALLMIALLGGSALGASYGAQALPSSMPVYASMSTSAAKLGSLSQGTSFTVTAISGDWARISYKNRTGYARMRHILFDKHISAVAVKDTKLIFWTKESQKRGVHYRATLAAGTKVYVVGMAEGRLLVTNDTDSALGYVSASALVKN
;
A
#
# COMPACT_ATOMS: atom_id res chain seq x y z
N MET A 1 -21.23 11.45 -0.48
CA MET A 1 -21.38 10.30 -1.39
C MET A 1 -20.24 10.11 -2.41
N ARG A 2 -19.59 11.14 -2.91
CA ARG A 2 -18.48 11.00 -3.87
C ARG A 2 -17.17 10.39 -3.31
N GLY A 3 -16.92 10.45 -2.01
CA GLY A 3 -15.71 9.90 -1.39
C GLY A 3 -15.69 8.38 -1.22
N SER A 4 -16.84 7.77 -1.03
CA SER A 4 -16.97 6.32 -0.83
C SER A 4 -16.75 5.53 -2.13
N LEU A 5 -17.25 6.04 -3.24
CA LEU A 5 -17.12 5.40 -4.56
C LEU A 5 -15.67 5.42 -5.07
N ARG A 6 -14.92 6.53 -4.82
CA ARG A 6 -13.50 6.63 -5.15
C ARG A 6 -12.63 5.67 -4.33
N ARG A 7 -12.96 5.47 -3.05
CA ARG A 7 -12.24 4.52 -2.18
C ARG A 7 -12.50 3.07 -2.59
N LEU A 8 -13.73 2.76 -3.00
CA LEU A 8 -14.10 1.45 -3.50
C LEU A 8 -13.41 1.13 -4.84
N CYS A 9 -13.34 2.10 -5.76
CA CYS A 9 -12.63 1.95 -7.04
C CYS A 9 -11.11 1.75 -6.86
N LEU A 10 -10.49 2.36 -5.85
CA LEU A 10 -9.06 2.22 -5.59
C LEU A 10 -8.71 0.86 -4.97
N ALA A 11 -9.54 0.38 -4.04
CA ALA A 11 -9.38 -0.97 -3.49
C ALA A 11 -9.58 -2.04 -4.58
N LEU A 12 -10.57 -1.86 -5.44
CA LEU A 12 -10.80 -2.70 -6.63
C LEU A 12 -9.65 -2.60 -7.63
N LEU A 13 -9.04 -1.44 -7.81
CA LEU A 13 -7.89 -1.25 -8.69
C LEU A 13 -6.65 -1.99 -8.17
N MET A 14 -6.38 -1.96 -6.86
CA MET A 14 -5.29 -2.75 -6.26
C MET A 14 -5.55 -4.25 -6.40
N ILE A 15 -6.76 -4.71 -6.16
CA ILE A 15 -7.14 -6.12 -6.34
C ILE A 15 -7.01 -6.52 -7.82
N ALA A 16 -7.46 -5.67 -8.75
CA ALA A 16 -7.31 -5.89 -10.18
C ALA A 16 -5.83 -5.86 -10.64
N LEU A 17 -5.03 -4.96 -10.06
CA LEU A 17 -3.61 -4.86 -10.33
C LEU A 17 -2.84 -6.07 -9.79
N LEU A 18 -3.23 -6.64 -8.64
CA LEU A 18 -2.62 -7.85 -8.07
C LEU A 18 -3.04 -9.15 -8.80
N GLY A 19 -3.92 -9.03 -9.82
CA GLY A 19 -4.26 -10.16 -10.69
C GLY A 19 -4.99 -11.30 -9.97
N GLY A 20 -5.70 -11.01 -8.88
CA GLY A 20 -6.45 -11.98 -8.09
C GLY A 20 -7.95 -11.67 -8.06
N SER A 21 -8.75 -12.71 -8.15
CA SER A 21 -10.18 -12.63 -7.85
C SER A 21 -10.38 -12.26 -6.38
N ALA A 22 -11.41 -11.46 -6.07
CA ALA A 22 -11.69 -10.95 -4.72
C ALA A 22 -11.99 -12.03 -3.66
N LEU A 23 -12.12 -13.29 -4.05
CA LEU A 23 -12.47 -14.41 -3.20
C LEU A 23 -11.31 -15.42 -3.17
N GLY A 24 -10.62 -15.52 -2.02
CA GLY A 24 -9.66 -16.58 -1.72
C GLY A 24 -8.20 -16.33 -2.14
N ALA A 25 -7.86 -15.18 -2.71
CA ALA A 25 -6.48 -14.85 -3.01
C ALA A 25 -5.73 -14.41 -1.74
N SER A 26 -4.55 -14.97 -1.52
CA SER A 26 -3.61 -14.53 -0.48
C SER A 26 -2.38 -13.92 -1.13
N TYR A 27 -1.84 -12.86 -0.52
CA TYR A 27 -0.71 -12.10 -1.04
C TYR A 27 0.43 -12.12 -0.03
N GLY A 28 1.64 -12.47 -0.49
CA GLY A 28 2.85 -12.29 0.28
C GLY A 28 3.15 -10.79 0.45
N ALA A 29 3.57 -10.43 1.64
CA ALA A 29 3.91 -9.05 1.97
C ALA A 29 4.91 -8.99 3.12
N GLN A 30 5.51 -7.82 3.30
CA GLN A 30 6.45 -7.52 4.37
C GLN A 30 6.02 -6.25 5.12
N ALA A 31 6.39 -6.18 6.40
CA ALA A 31 6.20 -5.00 7.21
C ALA A 31 7.16 -3.88 6.76
N LEU A 32 6.62 -2.72 6.39
CA LEU A 32 7.40 -1.58 5.90
C LEU A 32 8.04 -0.75 7.02
N PRO A 33 7.34 -0.40 8.13
CA PRO A 33 7.92 0.39 9.21
C PRO A 33 8.75 -0.48 10.16
N SER A 34 9.60 0.16 10.95
CA SER A 34 10.40 -0.50 12.01
C SER A 34 9.56 -1.32 12.99
N SER A 35 8.30 -0.93 13.19
CA SER A 35 7.32 -1.66 14.00
C SER A 35 5.93 -1.45 13.41
N MET A 36 5.34 -2.50 12.84
CA MET A 36 4.00 -2.50 12.29
C MET A 36 3.02 -3.04 13.32
N PRO A 37 2.10 -2.22 13.85
CA PRO A 37 1.10 -2.71 14.80
C PRO A 37 0.07 -3.59 14.11
N VAL A 38 -0.34 -4.66 14.79
CA VAL A 38 -1.41 -5.57 14.38
C VAL A 38 -2.57 -5.45 15.36
N TYR A 39 -3.77 -5.24 14.86
CA TYR A 39 -4.97 -4.98 15.63
C TYR A 39 -5.97 -6.12 15.54
N ALA A 40 -6.87 -6.20 16.54
CA ALA A 40 -7.94 -7.20 16.57
C ALA A 40 -9.09 -6.90 15.59
N SER A 41 -9.23 -5.66 15.15
CA SER A 41 -10.22 -5.21 14.16
C SER A 41 -9.68 -4.05 13.33
N MET A 42 -10.41 -3.61 12.31
CA MET A 42 -10.06 -2.49 11.42
C MET A 42 -10.20 -1.13 12.10
N SER A 43 -9.55 -0.94 13.24
CA SER A 43 -9.56 0.29 14.02
C SER A 43 -8.24 0.47 14.76
N THR A 44 -7.71 1.69 14.79
CA THR A 44 -6.51 2.03 15.59
C THR A 44 -6.79 2.11 17.08
N SER A 45 -8.06 2.18 17.49
CA SER A 45 -8.51 2.09 18.88
C SER A 45 -8.82 0.65 19.31
N ALA A 46 -8.79 -0.33 18.40
CA ALA A 46 -8.94 -1.73 18.75
C ALA A 46 -7.76 -2.25 19.56
N ALA A 47 -7.96 -3.37 20.26
CA ALA A 47 -6.90 -4.04 20.99
C ALA A 47 -5.75 -4.41 20.05
N LYS A 48 -4.53 -4.07 20.44
CA LYS A 48 -3.30 -4.51 19.75
C LYS A 48 -3.05 -5.98 20.06
N LEU A 49 -2.90 -6.79 19.01
CA LEU A 49 -2.49 -8.18 19.13
C LEU A 49 -0.97 -8.32 19.26
N GLY A 50 -0.22 -7.32 18.82
CA GLY A 50 1.22 -7.26 18.82
C GLY A 50 1.75 -6.38 17.70
N SER A 51 3.00 -6.60 17.31
CA SER A 51 3.63 -5.89 16.19
C SER A 51 4.56 -6.81 15.39
N LEU A 52 4.83 -6.43 14.15
CA LEU A 52 5.82 -7.05 13.27
C LEU A 52 6.97 -6.07 13.03
N SER A 53 8.20 -6.56 13.10
CA SER A 53 9.40 -5.79 12.77
C SER A 53 9.51 -5.55 11.27
N GLN A 54 10.22 -4.52 10.86
CA GLN A 54 10.50 -4.23 9.46
C GLN A 54 11.07 -5.45 8.73
N GLY A 55 10.58 -5.70 7.52
CA GLY A 55 10.99 -6.83 6.69
C GLY A 55 10.41 -8.17 7.10
N THR A 56 9.64 -8.26 8.21
CA THR A 56 8.95 -9.52 8.57
C THR A 56 7.91 -9.85 7.52
N SER A 57 8.01 -11.04 6.94
CA SER A 57 7.05 -11.55 5.96
C SER A 57 5.76 -12.03 6.62
N PHE A 58 4.65 -11.79 5.97
CA PHE A 58 3.32 -12.26 6.38
C PHE A 58 2.39 -12.39 5.16
N THR A 59 1.20 -12.93 5.38
CA THR A 59 0.20 -13.11 4.33
C THR A 59 -0.96 -12.17 4.53
N VAL A 60 -1.31 -11.41 3.49
CA VAL A 60 -2.54 -10.62 3.39
C VAL A 60 -3.63 -11.50 2.80
N THR A 61 -4.75 -11.66 3.50
CA THR A 61 -5.87 -12.51 3.10
C THR A 61 -7.07 -11.73 2.56
N ALA A 62 -7.16 -10.43 2.85
CA ALA A 62 -8.16 -9.53 2.28
C ALA A 62 -7.71 -8.07 2.41
N ILE A 63 -8.23 -7.22 1.54
CA ILE A 63 -8.02 -5.76 1.56
C ILE A 63 -9.38 -5.09 1.65
N SER A 64 -9.52 -4.15 2.59
CA SER A 64 -10.73 -3.35 2.77
C SER A 64 -10.35 -1.90 3.04
N GLY A 65 -10.44 -1.04 2.02
CA GLY A 65 -10.02 0.36 2.10
C GLY A 65 -8.56 0.50 2.53
N ASP A 66 -8.31 1.22 3.62
CA ASP A 66 -6.96 1.44 4.18
C ASP A 66 -6.50 0.31 5.12
N TRP A 67 -7.21 -0.80 5.18
CA TRP A 67 -6.93 -1.93 6.05
C TRP A 67 -6.69 -3.22 5.28
N ALA A 68 -5.78 -4.04 5.78
CA ALA A 68 -5.56 -5.40 5.35
C ALA A 68 -5.87 -6.38 6.49
N ARG A 69 -6.55 -7.47 6.15
CA ARG A 69 -6.65 -8.65 7.01
C ARG A 69 -5.44 -9.52 6.75
N ILE A 70 -4.75 -9.88 7.82
CA ILE A 70 -3.51 -10.65 7.75
C ILE A 70 -3.58 -11.90 8.62
N SER A 71 -2.79 -12.90 8.28
CA SER A 71 -2.50 -14.03 9.16
C SER A 71 -1.40 -13.62 10.15
N TYR A 72 -1.71 -13.65 11.44
CA TYR A 72 -0.81 -13.29 12.52
C TYR A 72 -0.83 -14.32 13.64
N LYS A 73 0.28 -15.04 13.85
CA LYS A 73 0.39 -16.09 14.89
C LYS A 73 -0.81 -17.04 14.91
N ASN A 74 -1.15 -17.61 13.75
CA ASN A 74 -2.27 -18.55 13.54
C ASN A 74 -3.67 -17.99 13.84
N ARG A 75 -3.83 -16.68 13.82
CA ARG A 75 -5.13 -16.02 13.94
C ARG A 75 -5.24 -14.82 12.99
N THR A 76 -6.44 -14.31 12.86
CA THR A 76 -6.72 -13.11 12.08
C THR A 76 -6.26 -11.86 12.83
N GLY A 77 -5.50 -11.02 12.14
CA GLY A 77 -5.16 -9.68 12.58
C GLY A 77 -5.42 -8.65 11.48
N TYR A 78 -5.34 -7.39 11.82
CA TYR A 78 -5.56 -6.27 10.90
C TYR A 78 -4.41 -5.27 10.98
N ALA A 79 -3.95 -4.82 9.82
CA ALA A 79 -2.89 -3.83 9.69
C ALA A 79 -3.28 -2.73 8.70
N ARG A 80 -2.69 -1.55 8.86
CA ARG A 80 -2.90 -0.44 7.92
C ARG A 80 -2.17 -0.71 6.62
N MET A 81 -2.83 -0.50 5.49
CA MET A 81 -2.23 -0.68 4.16
C MET A 81 -0.95 0.13 3.95
N ARG A 82 -0.83 1.30 4.55
CA ARG A 82 0.37 2.15 4.50
C ARG A 82 1.63 1.52 5.15
N HIS A 83 1.46 0.47 5.94
CA HIS A 83 2.54 -0.25 6.60
C HIS A 83 2.94 -1.53 5.88
N ILE A 84 2.34 -1.81 4.73
CA ILE A 84 2.49 -3.07 4.00
C ILE A 84 3.21 -2.84 2.69
N LEU A 85 4.26 -3.62 2.45
CA LEU A 85 4.96 -3.73 1.18
C LEU A 85 4.67 -5.10 0.59
N PHE A 86 4.04 -5.14 -0.59
CA PHE A 86 3.71 -6.40 -1.26
C PHE A 86 4.94 -6.98 -1.97
N ASP A 87 5.11 -8.30 -1.90
CA ASP A 87 6.21 -9.01 -2.56
C ASP A 87 6.02 -9.08 -4.07
N LYS A 88 4.77 -9.03 -4.55
CA LYS A 88 4.47 -9.07 -5.99
C LYS A 88 4.52 -7.67 -6.57
N HIS A 89 5.44 -7.46 -7.50
CA HIS A 89 5.58 -6.23 -8.24
C HIS A 89 4.63 -6.20 -9.44
N ILE A 90 3.81 -5.16 -9.54
CA ILE A 90 2.91 -4.95 -10.67
C ILE A 90 3.46 -3.83 -11.51
N SER A 91 3.81 -4.17 -12.76
CA SER A 91 4.32 -3.20 -13.71
C SER A 91 3.24 -2.20 -14.12
N ALA A 92 3.58 -0.93 -14.06
CA ALA A 92 2.73 0.17 -14.49
C ALA A 92 3.56 1.26 -15.17
N VAL A 93 2.89 2.10 -15.96
CA VAL A 93 3.50 3.24 -16.65
C VAL A 93 2.78 4.52 -16.25
N ALA A 94 3.54 5.56 -15.97
CA ALA A 94 2.99 6.90 -15.72
C ALA A 94 2.42 7.46 -17.04
N VAL A 95 1.13 7.83 -17.05
CA VAL A 95 0.46 8.39 -18.23
C VAL A 95 0.58 9.90 -18.34
N LYS A 96 1.03 10.54 -17.26
CA LYS A 96 1.27 11.98 -17.17
C LYS A 96 2.33 12.27 -16.12
N ASP A 97 2.96 13.42 -16.22
CA ASP A 97 3.82 13.92 -15.15
C ASP A 97 3.04 13.99 -13.85
N THR A 98 3.55 13.35 -12.80
CA THR A 98 2.89 13.27 -11.52
C THR A 98 3.86 13.47 -10.37
N LYS A 99 3.39 14.14 -9.32
CA LYS A 99 4.21 14.38 -8.13
C LYS A 99 4.25 13.13 -7.26
N LEU A 100 5.46 12.72 -6.90
CA LEU A 100 5.71 11.72 -5.87
C LEU A 100 5.56 12.39 -4.49
N ILE A 101 4.88 11.72 -3.58
CA ILE A 101 4.73 12.15 -2.20
C ILE A 101 5.46 11.14 -1.32
N PHE A 102 6.40 11.65 -0.54
CA PHE A 102 7.13 10.86 0.43
C PHE A 102 6.55 11.13 1.82
N TRP A 103 6.15 10.07 2.52
CA TRP A 103 5.72 10.15 3.90
C TRP A 103 6.74 9.46 4.79
N THR A 104 7.67 10.23 5.31
CA THR A 104 8.49 9.81 6.43
C THR A 104 7.87 10.33 7.73
N LYS A 105 8.15 9.68 8.87
CA LYS A 105 7.75 10.21 10.18
C LYS A 105 8.26 11.63 10.41
N GLU A 106 9.43 11.92 9.88
CA GLU A 106 10.08 13.23 9.96
C GLU A 106 9.36 14.27 9.09
N SER A 107 8.99 13.91 7.87
CA SER A 107 8.24 14.80 6.97
C SER A 107 6.83 15.10 7.47
N GLN A 108 6.18 14.13 8.15
CA GLN A 108 4.88 14.35 8.78
C GLN A 108 4.95 15.33 9.94
N LYS A 109 5.99 15.27 10.78
CA LYS A 109 6.18 16.18 11.91
C LYS A 109 6.48 17.62 11.47
N ARG A 110 7.17 17.80 10.34
CA ARG A 110 7.61 19.11 9.84
C ARG A 110 6.69 19.70 8.79
N GLY A 111 5.65 18.98 8.37
CA GLY A 111 4.80 19.40 7.23
C GLY A 111 5.57 19.44 5.90
N VAL A 112 6.76 18.84 5.84
CA VAL A 112 7.61 18.84 4.65
C VAL A 112 7.22 17.65 3.78
N HIS A 113 6.63 17.94 2.64
CA HIS A 113 6.38 16.96 1.59
C HIS A 113 7.51 17.05 0.55
N TYR A 114 8.42 16.10 0.53
CA TYR A 114 9.37 15.99 -0.57
C TYR A 114 8.60 15.71 -1.86
N ARG A 115 8.82 16.53 -2.88
CA ARG A 115 8.13 16.45 -4.16
C ARG A 115 9.13 16.18 -5.26
N ALA A 116 9.32 14.94 -5.63
CA ALA A 116 9.90 14.59 -6.91
C ALA A 116 8.79 14.45 -7.95
N THR A 117 9.10 14.58 -9.22
CA THR A 117 8.18 14.36 -10.33
C THR A 117 8.51 13.03 -10.99
N LEU A 118 7.49 12.18 -11.16
CA LEU A 118 7.55 11.02 -12.02
C LEU A 118 7.08 11.45 -13.40
N ALA A 119 7.99 11.41 -14.38
CA ALA A 119 7.68 11.85 -15.74
C ALA A 119 6.73 10.88 -16.45
N ALA A 120 5.89 11.38 -17.33
CA ALA A 120 5.08 10.57 -18.24
C ALA A 120 5.94 9.57 -19.02
N GLY A 121 5.45 8.34 -19.21
CA GLY A 121 6.17 7.26 -19.84
C GLY A 121 7.13 6.48 -18.94
N THR A 122 7.37 6.93 -17.69
CA THR A 122 8.23 6.22 -16.76
C THR A 122 7.57 4.92 -16.31
N LYS A 123 8.31 3.82 -16.45
CA LYS A 123 7.91 2.50 -15.94
C LYS A 123 8.23 2.39 -14.45
N VAL A 124 7.26 1.92 -13.68
CA VAL A 124 7.36 1.69 -12.24
C VAL A 124 6.67 0.39 -11.85
N TYR A 125 6.90 -0.05 -10.62
CA TYR A 125 6.20 -1.18 -10.03
C TYR A 125 5.37 -0.73 -8.84
N VAL A 126 4.11 -1.16 -8.78
CA VAL A 126 3.22 -0.88 -7.64
C VAL A 126 3.43 -1.98 -6.60
N VAL A 127 3.75 -1.57 -5.37
CA VAL A 127 4.09 -2.47 -4.26
C VAL A 127 3.32 -2.20 -2.98
N GLY A 128 2.47 -1.19 -2.96
CA GLY A 128 1.67 -0.85 -1.78
C GLY A 128 0.62 0.23 -2.04
N MET A 129 -0.09 0.59 -1.00
CA MET A 129 -1.13 1.62 -1.04
C MET A 129 -1.24 2.33 0.30
N ALA A 130 -1.49 3.64 0.28
CA ALA A 130 -1.88 4.41 1.45
C ALA A 130 -2.78 5.58 1.06
N GLU A 131 -3.86 5.78 1.82
CA GLU A 131 -4.76 6.92 1.69
C GLU A 131 -5.21 7.21 0.24
N GLY A 132 -5.52 6.13 -0.49
CA GLY A 132 -5.96 6.23 -1.87
C GLY A 132 -4.85 6.53 -2.89
N ARG A 133 -3.59 6.35 -2.51
CA ARG A 133 -2.41 6.48 -3.39
C ARG A 133 -1.66 5.18 -3.47
N LEU A 134 -0.97 4.97 -4.57
CA LEU A 134 -0.16 3.78 -4.81
C LEU A 134 1.30 4.06 -4.48
N LEU A 135 1.92 3.17 -3.70
CA LEU A 135 3.36 3.17 -3.48
C LEU A 135 4.03 2.53 -4.69
N VAL A 136 4.97 3.24 -5.27
CA VAL A 136 5.70 2.78 -6.44
C VAL A 136 7.19 2.64 -6.14
N THR A 137 7.83 1.72 -6.84
CA THR A 137 9.27 1.47 -6.81
C THR A 137 9.82 1.42 -8.24
N ASN A 138 11.11 1.56 -8.37
CA ASN A 138 11.86 1.31 -9.60
C ASN A 138 12.39 -0.13 -9.65
N ASP A 139 13.21 -0.45 -10.65
CA ASP A 139 13.81 -1.77 -10.82
C ASP A 139 14.78 -2.19 -9.69
N THR A 140 15.16 -1.28 -8.80
CA THR A 140 16.08 -1.55 -7.70
C THR A 140 15.40 -1.83 -6.36
N ASP A 141 14.10 -2.03 -6.36
CA ASP A 141 13.25 -2.26 -5.16
C ASP A 141 13.25 -1.14 -4.12
N SER A 142 13.80 0.02 -4.46
CA SER A 142 13.74 1.20 -3.61
C SER A 142 12.40 1.89 -3.79
N ALA A 143 11.65 2.06 -2.69
CA ALA A 143 10.40 2.79 -2.73
C ALA A 143 10.64 4.24 -3.18
N LEU A 144 10.03 4.63 -4.30
CA LEU A 144 10.14 5.99 -4.85
C LEU A 144 9.19 6.96 -4.16
N GLY A 145 8.00 6.49 -3.77
CA GLY A 145 6.98 7.32 -3.13
C GLY A 145 5.57 6.97 -3.57
N TYR A 146 4.61 7.77 -3.14
CA TYR A 146 3.20 7.57 -3.42
C TYR A 146 2.73 8.45 -4.58
N VAL A 147 1.97 7.87 -5.48
CA VAL A 147 1.34 8.56 -6.62
C VAL A 147 -0.15 8.36 -6.64
N SER A 148 -0.88 9.26 -7.31
CA SER A 148 -2.29 9.05 -7.60
C SER A 148 -2.47 7.84 -8.51
N ALA A 149 -3.44 6.97 -8.21
CA ALA A 149 -3.78 5.84 -9.06
C ALA A 149 -4.18 6.26 -10.48
N SER A 150 -4.79 7.44 -10.64
CA SER A 150 -5.16 7.99 -11.96
C SER A 150 -3.97 8.40 -12.83
N ALA A 151 -2.77 8.43 -12.28
CA ALA A 151 -1.55 8.74 -13.02
C ALA A 151 -0.86 7.50 -13.60
N LEU A 152 -1.34 6.31 -13.29
CA LEU A 152 -0.76 5.05 -13.73
C LEU A 152 -1.74 4.23 -14.56
N VAL A 153 -1.20 3.51 -15.54
CA VAL A 153 -1.89 2.40 -16.23
C VAL A 153 -1.06 1.14 -16.10
N LYS A 154 -1.73 0.00 -16.05
CA LYS A 154 -1.05 -1.31 -16.05
C LYS A 154 -0.31 -1.48 -17.37
N ASN A 155 0.94 -1.90 -17.30
CA ASN A 155 1.75 -2.23 -18.48
C ASN A 155 1.59 -3.70 -18.85
#